data_3b022835c7d03187460ad7bdef857cb2
#
_entry.id   3b022835c7d03187460ad7bdef857cb2
#
_cell.length_a   1.000
_cell.length_b   1.000
_cell.length_c   1.000
_cell.angle_alpha   90.00
_cell.angle_beta   90.00
_cell.angle_gamma   90.00
#
_symmetry.space_group_name_H-M   'P 1'
#
loop_
_entity.id
_entity.type
_entity.pdbx_description
1 polymer ?
#
loop_
_entity_poly.entity_id
_entity_poly.type
_entity_poly.pdbx_seq_one_letter_code
_entity_poly.pdbx_strand_id
1 'polypeptide(L)'
;MAGIEPPPREAAFLVQELVTDGIEVFAGISRDPDFGLALAFGMGGTGVEVTRDFALRMLPLREGDAHAMIAETRGAALLDAVCGQPAADVASLARCLTVLADFAQQNADLIDEIDLNPIMVLPEGRGCIVADALIIARAHSKAHEA
;
A
#
# COMPACT_ATOMS: atom_id res chain seq x y z
N MET A 1 -14.94 14.32 -34.27
CA MET A 1 -13.82 15.19 -33.80
C MET A 1 -13.93 15.29 -32.30
N ALA A 2 -13.09 14.56 -31.55
CA ALA A 2 -13.00 14.70 -30.10
C ALA A 2 -12.29 16.02 -29.80
N GLY A 3 -12.98 16.93 -29.09
CA GLY A 3 -12.41 18.21 -28.68
C GLY A 3 -11.28 17.96 -27.69
N ILE A 4 -10.10 18.45 -28.01
CA ILE A 4 -8.98 18.50 -27.07
C ILE A 4 -9.36 19.56 -26.04
N GLU A 5 -9.60 19.15 -24.81
CA GLU A 5 -9.78 20.11 -23.71
C GLU A 5 -8.51 20.95 -23.57
N PRO A 6 -8.64 22.28 -23.42
CA PRO A 6 -7.48 23.12 -23.17
C PRO A 6 -6.79 22.68 -21.86
N PRO A 7 -5.44 22.72 -21.81
CA PRO A 7 -4.74 22.37 -20.58
C PRO A 7 -5.18 23.29 -19.43
N PRO A 8 -5.19 22.80 -18.18
CA PRO A 8 -5.52 23.63 -17.01
C PRO A 8 -4.62 24.84 -16.97
N ARG A 9 -5.14 25.96 -16.52
CA ARG A 9 -4.44 27.26 -16.51
C ARG A 9 -3.16 27.29 -15.65
N GLU A 10 -2.99 26.30 -14.78
CA GLU A 10 -1.76 26.08 -14.01
C GLU A 10 -1.39 24.60 -14.17
N ALA A 11 -0.42 24.32 -15.05
CA ALA A 11 0.17 23.00 -15.17
C ALA A 11 1.28 22.86 -14.11
N ALA A 12 1.10 21.96 -13.15
CA ALA A 12 2.15 21.56 -12.23
C ALA A 12 2.78 20.25 -12.72
N PHE A 13 4.10 20.15 -12.61
CA PHE A 13 4.85 18.92 -12.92
C PHE A 13 5.47 18.38 -11.66
N LEU A 14 5.26 17.10 -11.38
CA LEU A 14 5.98 16.37 -10.36
C LEU A 14 7.20 15.71 -10.99
N VAL A 15 8.38 15.97 -10.43
CA VAL A 15 9.64 15.33 -10.83
C VAL A 15 10.11 14.48 -9.66
N GLN A 16 10.21 13.18 -9.88
CA GLN A 16 10.61 12.21 -8.86
C GLN A 16 11.60 11.21 -9.42
N GLU A 17 12.29 10.48 -8.53
CA GLU A 17 13.16 9.39 -8.92
C GLU A 17 12.37 8.30 -9.64
N LEU A 18 12.92 7.79 -10.74
CA LEU A 18 12.35 6.65 -11.44
C LEU A 18 12.91 5.35 -10.85
N VAL A 19 12.08 4.57 -10.18
CA VAL A 19 12.44 3.24 -9.68
C VAL A 19 12.14 2.22 -10.78
N THR A 20 13.18 1.62 -11.35
CA THR A 20 13.07 0.65 -12.45
C THR A 20 13.19 -0.80 -11.98
N ASP A 21 13.82 -1.02 -10.83
CA ASP A 21 14.06 -2.34 -10.26
C ASP A 21 13.05 -2.60 -9.14
N GLY A 22 12.49 -3.80 -9.09
CA GLY A 22 11.63 -4.21 -7.99
C GLY A 22 10.32 -4.83 -8.45
N ILE A 23 9.63 -5.42 -7.50
CA ILE A 23 8.32 -6.03 -7.69
C ILE A 23 7.29 -5.07 -7.11
N GLU A 24 6.27 -4.76 -7.91
CA GLU A 24 5.18 -3.88 -7.50
C GLU A 24 4.21 -4.62 -6.58
N VAL A 25 3.95 -4.03 -5.41
CA VAL A 25 2.92 -4.46 -4.48
C VAL A 25 2.12 -3.25 -4.00
N PHE A 26 0.97 -3.47 -3.38
CA PHE A 26 0.22 -2.41 -2.72
C PHE A 26 -0.07 -2.77 -1.26
N ALA A 27 -0.25 -1.75 -0.43
CA ALA A 27 -0.76 -1.88 0.92
C ALA A 27 -1.71 -0.73 1.22
N GLY A 28 -2.86 -1.03 1.81
CA GLY A 28 -3.86 -0.03 2.16
C GLY A 28 -4.41 -0.22 3.56
N ILE A 29 -4.75 0.88 4.20
CA ILE A 29 -5.55 0.89 5.43
C ILE A 29 -6.93 1.41 5.07
N SER A 30 -7.96 0.71 5.52
CA SER A 30 -9.34 1.18 5.41
C SER A 30 -10.07 1.01 6.73
N ARG A 31 -11.07 1.86 6.95
CA ARG A 31 -11.91 1.79 8.14
C ARG A 31 -13.17 1.03 7.85
N ASP A 32 -13.37 -0.06 8.59
CA ASP A 32 -14.66 -0.71 8.69
C ASP A 32 -15.49 -0.06 9.82
N PRO A 33 -16.77 0.25 9.60
CA PRO A 33 -17.60 0.91 10.61
C PRO A 33 -17.84 0.07 11.86
N ASP A 34 -17.80 -1.25 11.75
CA ASP A 34 -18.10 -2.17 12.84
C ASP A 34 -16.83 -2.74 13.50
N PHE A 35 -15.78 -2.95 12.71
CA PHE A 35 -14.57 -3.65 13.13
C PHE A 35 -13.32 -2.76 13.28
N GLY A 36 -13.39 -1.49 12.85
CA GLY A 36 -12.26 -0.56 12.96
C GLY A 36 -11.32 -0.60 11.76
N LEU A 37 -10.02 -0.35 11.99
CA LEU A 37 -9.06 -0.30 10.90
C LEU A 37 -8.61 -1.69 10.46
N ALA A 38 -8.49 -1.87 9.15
CA ALA A 38 -7.98 -3.08 8.52
C ALA A 38 -6.81 -2.73 7.59
N LEU A 39 -5.80 -3.59 7.56
CA LEU A 39 -4.71 -3.56 6.59
C LEU A 39 -5.01 -4.55 5.49
N ALA A 40 -4.99 -4.08 4.25
CA ALA A 40 -4.97 -4.89 3.04
C ALA A 40 -3.56 -4.90 2.45
N PHE A 41 -3.13 -6.03 1.92
CA PHE A 41 -1.89 -6.20 1.18
C PHE A 41 -2.13 -7.08 -0.03
N GLY A 42 -1.55 -6.74 -1.18
CA GLY A 42 -1.61 -7.56 -2.38
C GLY A 42 -0.51 -7.26 -3.38
N MET A 43 -0.41 -8.11 -4.39
CA MET A 43 0.52 -7.91 -5.49
C MET A 43 0.04 -6.75 -6.36
N GLY A 44 0.96 -5.91 -6.83
CA GLY A 44 0.69 -4.81 -7.74
C GLY A 44 0.60 -5.24 -9.21
N GLY A 45 0.41 -4.24 -10.08
CA GLY A 45 0.36 -4.43 -11.53
C GLY A 45 -1.06 -4.49 -12.11
N THR A 46 -1.17 -4.45 -13.44
CA THR A 46 -2.42 -4.29 -14.20
C THR A 46 -3.44 -5.44 -14.08
N GLY A 47 -3.12 -6.50 -13.35
CA GLY A 47 -3.98 -7.68 -13.17
C GLY A 47 -4.70 -7.76 -11.82
N VAL A 48 -4.43 -6.88 -10.87
CA VAL A 48 -4.92 -6.95 -9.48
C VAL A 48 -6.45 -6.87 -9.41
N GLU A 49 -7.06 -6.00 -10.21
CA GLU A 49 -8.52 -5.81 -10.23
C GLU A 49 -9.27 -7.08 -10.69
N VAL A 50 -8.60 -7.93 -11.47
CA VAL A 50 -9.20 -9.16 -12.02
C VAL A 50 -9.03 -10.35 -11.08
N THR A 51 -7.89 -10.44 -10.38
CA THR A 51 -7.52 -11.64 -9.61
C THR A 51 -7.99 -11.62 -8.15
N ARG A 52 -8.28 -10.44 -7.59
CA ARG A 52 -8.60 -10.24 -6.15
C ARG A 52 -7.63 -10.97 -5.22
N ASP A 53 -6.34 -10.90 -5.56
CA ASP A 53 -5.27 -11.57 -4.83
C ASP A 53 -4.72 -10.62 -3.75
N PHE A 54 -5.40 -10.58 -2.62
CA PHE A 54 -4.98 -9.77 -1.47
C PHE A 54 -5.28 -10.49 -0.16
N ALA A 55 -4.48 -10.20 0.85
CA ALA A 55 -4.69 -10.59 2.24
C ALA A 55 -5.22 -9.42 3.05
N LEU A 56 -6.05 -9.68 4.06
CA LEU A 56 -6.65 -8.69 4.93
C LEU A 56 -6.40 -9.03 6.40
N ARG A 57 -6.07 -8.04 7.23
CA ARG A 57 -5.97 -8.18 8.70
C ARG A 57 -6.57 -6.98 9.41
N MET A 58 -7.33 -7.27 10.45
CA MET A 58 -7.78 -6.22 11.37
C MET A 58 -6.62 -5.74 12.24
N LEU A 59 -6.58 -4.44 12.52
CA LEU A 59 -5.58 -3.87 13.41
C LEU A 59 -6.01 -4.02 14.89
N PRO A 60 -5.04 -4.14 15.81
CA PRO A 60 -3.59 -4.17 15.62
C PRO A 60 -3.09 -5.51 15.04
N LEU A 61 -2.00 -5.46 14.27
CA LEU A 61 -1.34 -6.68 13.80
C LEU A 61 -0.70 -7.44 14.99
N ARG A 62 -0.70 -8.76 14.88
CA ARG A 62 0.05 -9.66 15.76
C ARG A 62 1.44 -9.91 15.20
N GLU A 63 2.35 -10.38 16.03
CA GLU A 63 3.66 -10.85 15.59
C GLU A 63 3.50 -11.93 14.50
N GLY A 64 4.18 -11.76 13.38
CA GLY A 64 4.12 -12.67 12.23
C GLY A 64 2.99 -12.41 11.24
N ASP A 65 1.97 -11.60 11.56
CA ASP A 65 0.84 -11.34 10.64
C ASP A 65 1.30 -10.74 9.32
N ALA A 66 2.26 -9.82 9.32
CA ALA A 66 2.77 -9.21 8.10
C ALA A 66 3.40 -10.24 7.15
N HIS A 67 4.22 -11.15 7.68
CA HIS A 67 4.79 -12.24 6.87
C HIS A 67 3.72 -13.22 6.39
N ALA A 68 2.73 -13.55 7.24
CA ALA A 68 1.63 -14.42 6.86
C ALA A 68 0.79 -13.82 5.73
N MET A 69 0.49 -12.51 5.80
CA MET A 69 -0.25 -11.80 4.74
C MET A 69 0.48 -11.88 3.40
N ILE A 70 1.81 -11.66 3.41
CA ILE A 70 2.62 -11.76 2.19
C ILE A 70 2.52 -13.18 1.62
N ALA A 71 2.72 -14.20 2.45
CA ALA A 71 2.72 -15.60 2.04
C ALA A 71 1.34 -16.13 1.59
N GLU A 72 0.25 -15.52 2.03
CA GLU A 72 -1.12 -15.89 1.65
C GLU A 72 -1.50 -15.46 0.23
N THR A 73 -0.82 -14.47 -0.35
CA THR A 73 -1.09 -14.04 -1.72
C THR A 73 -0.58 -15.07 -2.73
N ARG A 74 -1.32 -15.29 -3.80
CA ARG A 74 -0.90 -16.22 -4.88
C ARG A 74 0.37 -15.73 -5.58
N GLY A 75 0.52 -14.42 -5.64
CA GLY A 75 1.69 -13.78 -6.24
C GLY A 75 2.93 -13.78 -5.35
N ALA A 76 2.87 -14.30 -4.11
CA ALA A 76 4.03 -14.38 -3.21
C ALA A 76 5.23 -15.08 -3.86
N ALA A 77 4.99 -16.07 -4.72
CA ALA A 77 6.05 -16.76 -5.46
C ALA A 77 6.86 -15.84 -6.40
N LEU A 78 6.35 -14.67 -6.77
CA LEU A 78 7.09 -13.68 -7.55
C LEU A 78 8.14 -12.96 -6.72
N LEU A 79 8.00 -12.97 -5.39
CA LEU A 79 8.96 -12.38 -4.46
C LEU A 79 10.18 -13.30 -4.23
N ASP A 80 10.07 -14.56 -4.58
CA ASP A 80 11.19 -15.51 -4.52
C ASP A 80 12.16 -15.30 -5.67
N ALA A 81 13.35 -15.89 -5.57
CA ALA A 81 14.31 -15.89 -6.65
C ALA A 81 13.78 -16.69 -7.85
N VAL A 82 13.42 -16.01 -8.94
CA VAL A 82 12.85 -16.63 -10.14
C VAL A 82 13.71 -16.30 -11.37
N CYS A 83 14.02 -17.31 -12.17
CA CYS A 83 14.70 -17.16 -13.48
C CYS A 83 15.98 -16.32 -13.46
N GLY A 84 16.82 -16.45 -12.40
CA GLY A 84 18.07 -15.72 -12.28
C GLY A 84 17.95 -14.29 -11.74
N GLN A 85 16.74 -13.86 -11.38
CA GLN A 85 16.53 -12.64 -10.61
C GLN A 85 16.71 -12.95 -9.11
N PRO A 86 17.36 -12.05 -8.34
CA PRO A 86 17.45 -12.21 -6.89
C PRO A 86 16.07 -12.15 -6.24
N ALA A 87 15.92 -12.80 -5.08
CA ALA A 87 14.72 -12.66 -4.27
C ALA A 87 14.48 -11.20 -3.88
N ALA A 88 13.23 -10.82 -3.74
CA ALA A 88 12.84 -9.53 -3.22
C ALA A 88 13.07 -9.42 -1.71
N ASP A 89 13.23 -8.20 -1.18
CA ASP A 89 13.45 -7.94 0.24
C ASP A 89 12.13 -8.07 1.04
N VAL A 90 11.67 -9.32 1.20
CA VAL A 90 10.44 -9.65 1.93
C VAL A 90 10.50 -9.19 3.39
N ALA A 91 11.69 -9.21 4.01
CA ALA A 91 11.86 -8.77 5.38
C ALA A 91 11.60 -7.25 5.53
N SER A 92 12.07 -6.46 4.58
CA SER A 92 11.81 -5.01 4.53
C SER A 92 10.34 -4.72 4.20
N LEU A 93 9.72 -5.50 3.32
CA LEU A 93 8.29 -5.40 3.04
C LEU A 93 7.45 -5.69 4.28
N ALA A 94 7.71 -6.78 5.00
CA ALA A 94 6.98 -7.12 6.22
C ALA A 94 7.12 -6.02 7.29
N ARG A 95 8.31 -5.45 7.42
CA ARG A 95 8.53 -4.30 8.30
C ARG A 95 7.75 -3.06 7.86
N CYS A 96 7.67 -2.79 6.55
CA CYS A 96 6.87 -1.69 6.00
C CYS A 96 5.39 -1.85 6.37
N LEU A 97 4.82 -3.06 6.20
CA LEU A 97 3.44 -3.36 6.58
C LEU A 97 3.20 -3.17 8.08
N THR A 98 4.14 -3.62 8.92
CA THR A 98 4.04 -3.45 10.38
C THR A 98 4.06 -1.97 10.76
N VAL A 99 4.99 -1.18 10.20
CA VAL A 99 5.09 0.26 10.46
C VAL A 99 3.84 1.00 9.99
N LEU A 100 3.29 0.64 8.82
CA LEU A 100 2.04 1.20 8.31
C LEU A 100 0.87 0.92 9.27
N ALA A 101 0.76 -0.32 9.75
CA ALA A 101 -0.28 -0.73 10.70
C ALA A 101 -0.16 0.02 12.03
N ASP A 102 1.05 0.14 12.57
CA ASP A 102 1.32 0.86 13.82
C ASP A 102 1.01 2.35 13.68
N PHE A 103 1.42 2.96 12.55
CA PHE A 103 1.10 4.36 12.24
C PHE A 103 -0.40 4.59 12.17
N ALA A 104 -1.13 3.73 11.48
CA ALA A 104 -2.59 3.83 11.35
C ALA A 104 -3.28 3.65 12.72
N GLN A 105 -2.80 2.71 13.54
CA GLN A 105 -3.34 2.45 14.88
C GLN A 105 -3.11 3.64 15.83
N GLN A 106 -1.92 4.25 15.79
CA GLN A 106 -1.58 5.42 16.62
C GLN A 106 -2.37 6.67 16.22
N ASN A 107 -2.81 6.74 14.96
CA ASN A 107 -3.56 7.86 14.40
C ASN A 107 -5.01 7.48 14.03
N ALA A 108 -5.56 6.46 14.71
CA ALA A 108 -6.85 5.90 14.36
C ALA A 108 -8.00 6.92 14.39
N ASP A 109 -7.94 7.94 15.24
CA ASP A 109 -8.95 9.00 15.31
C ASP A 109 -8.87 10.01 14.17
N LEU A 110 -7.75 10.05 13.45
CA LEU A 110 -7.44 11.04 12.43
C LEU A 110 -7.51 10.50 11.00
N ILE A 111 -7.48 9.17 10.82
CA ILE A 111 -7.32 8.53 9.52
C ILE A 111 -8.55 7.68 9.20
N ASP A 112 -9.10 7.87 8.00
CA ASP A 112 -10.12 6.99 7.43
C ASP A 112 -9.51 5.98 6.46
N GLU A 113 -8.52 6.41 5.65
CA GLU A 113 -7.91 5.57 4.63
C GLU A 113 -6.45 5.94 4.41
N ILE A 114 -5.62 4.95 4.10
CA ILE A 114 -4.27 5.10 3.55
C ILE A 114 -4.17 4.16 2.36
N ASP A 115 -3.62 4.65 1.25
CA ASP A 115 -3.26 3.84 0.09
C ASP A 115 -1.80 4.07 -0.27
N LEU A 116 -1.01 3.00 -0.26
CA LEU A 116 0.38 2.96 -0.71
C LEU A 116 0.42 2.11 -1.97
N ASN A 117 0.42 2.76 -3.14
CA ASN A 117 0.31 2.06 -4.43
C ASN A 117 0.95 2.85 -5.58
N PRO A 118 2.09 2.36 -6.12
CA PRO A 118 2.75 1.11 -5.75
C PRO A 118 3.80 1.25 -4.63
N ILE A 119 4.09 0.13 -3.98
CA ILE A 119 5.31 -0.11 -3.22
C ILE A 119 6.22 -0.96 -4.11
N MET A 120 7.44 -0.50 -4.34
CA MET A 120 8.46 -1.23 -5.09
C MET A 120 9.31 -2.04 -4.12
N VAL A 121 9.22 -3.36 -4.14
CA VAL A 121 10.04 -4.26 -3.32
C VAL A 121 11.32 -4.57 -4.08
N LEU A 122 12.43 -4.03 -3.61
CA LEU A 122 13.74 -4.17 -4.26
C LEU A 122 14.37 -5.54 -3.96
N PRO A 123 15.44 -5.93 -4.67
CA PRO A 123 16.21 -7.13 -4.35
C PRO A 123 16.63 -7.18 -2.88
N GLU A 124 16.80 -8.39 -2.35
CA GLU A 124 17.16 -8.65 -0.95
C GLU A 124 18.28 -7.74 -0.44
N GLY A 125 18.09 -7.15 0.74
CA GLY A 125 19.01 -6.19 1.36
C GLY A 125 18.92 -4.76 0.81
N ARG A 126 18.08 -4.48 -0.19
CA ARG A 126 17.90 -3.13 -0.77
C ARG A 126 16.62 -2.43 -0.30
N GLY A 127 15.77 -3.09 0.46
CA GLY A 127 14.58 -2.49 1.04
C GLY A 127 13.37 -2.43 0.11
N CYS A 128 12.44 -1.56 0.45
CA CYS A 128 11.29 -1.22 -0.38
C CYS A 128 11.10 0.30 -0.44
N ILE A 129 10.51 0.77 -1.53
CA ILE A 129 10.26 2.19 -1.80
C ILE A 129 8.75 2.38 -2.03
N VAL A 130 8.12 3.25 -1.26
CA VAL A 130 6.75 3.70 -1.52
C VAL A 130 6.83 4.76 -2.61
N ALA A 131 6.32 4.46 -3.80
CA ALA A 131 6.39 5.36 -4.96
C ALA A 131 5.23 6.35 -4.98
N ASP A 132 4.07 5.96 -4.45
CA ASP A 132 2.91 6.83 -4.30
C ASP A 132 2.17 6.54 -2.99
N ALA A 133 1.63 7.58 -2.36
CA ALA A 133 0.92 7.48 -1.10
C ALA A 133 -0.25 8.47 -1.04
N LEU A 134 -1.41 7.98 -0.67
CA LEU A 134 -2.59 8.79 -0.39
C LEU A 134 -3.03 8.55 1.06
N ILE A 135 -3.32 9.63 1.80
CA ILE A 135 -3.90 9.54 3.14
C ILE A 135 -5.17 10.38 3.16
N ILE A 136 -6.29 9.76 3.50
CA ILE A 136 -7.58 10.42 3.69
C ILE A 136 -7.78 10.62 5.19
N ALA A 137 -7.79 11.90 5.58
CA ALA A 137 -8.07 12.27 6.96
C ALA A 137 -9.56 12.13 7.26
N ARG A 138 -9.85 11.71 8.48
CA ARG A 138 -11.21 11.60 9.00
C ARG A 138 -11.84 13.00 9.12
N ALA A 139 -13.01 13.18 8.55
CA ALA A 139 -13.75 14.39 8.73
C ALA A 139 -14.19 14.52 10.20
N HIS A 140 -13.67 15.51 10.90
CA HIS A 140 -14.18 15.86 12.23
C HIS A 140 -15.61 16.39 12.06
N SER A 141 -16.60 15.61 12.51
CA SER A 141 -17.93 16.17 12.75
C SER A 141 -17.75 17.26 13.82
N LYS A 142 -17.85 18.52 13.44
CA LYS A 142 -18.01 19.59 14.42
C LYS A 142 -19.26 19.25 15.20
N ALA A 143 -19.10 18.81 16.46
CA ALA A 143 -20.20 18.73 17.39
C ALA A 143 -20.85 20.13 17.39
N HIS A 144 -22.11 20.18 17.01
CA HIS A 144 -22.94 21.38 17.15
C HIS A 144 -22.99 21.66 18.66
N GLU A 145 -22.21 22.64 19.10
CA GLU A 145 -22.49 23.28 20.39
C GLU A 145 -23.86 23.99 20.25
N ALA A 146 -24.83 23.42 20.89
CA ALA A 146 -26.13 24.03 21.12
C ALA A 146 -26.10 24.74 22.50
#